data_f78c4a342885de99d5e27ab6e618c111
#
_entry.id   f78c4a342885de99d5e27ab6e618c111
#
_cell.length_a   1.000
_cell.length_b   1.000
_cell.length_c   1.000
_cell.angle_alpha   90.00
_cell.angle_beta   90.00
_cell.angle_gamma   90.00
#
_symmetry.space_group_name_H-M   'P 1'
#
loop_
_entity.id
_entity.type
_entity.pdbx_description
1 polymer ?
#
loop_
_entity_poly.entity_id
_entity_poly.type
_entity_poly.pdbx_seq_one_letter_code
_entity_poly.pdbx_strand_id
1 'polypeptide(L)'
;MDFKLGTMSIFELGQFISSKLKEDGITIQSELIVYVTREEFKKIDEDLYYRNRKDESQEFIPSEGEIDINFELVKIIVKEK
;
A
#
# COMPACT_ATOMS: atom_id res chain seq x y z
N MET A 1 -16.55 -7.92 5.98
CA MET A 1 -16.17 -8.36 4.62
C MET A 1 -14.76 -8.92 4.66
N ASP A 2 -14.63 -10.18 4.30
CA ASP A 2 -13.31 -10.80 4.27
C ASP A 2 -12.53 -10.28 3.08
N PHE A 3 -11.40 -9.71 3.36
CA PHE A 3 -10.57 -9.10 2.34
C PHE A 3 -9.43 -10.03 1.96
N LYS A 4 -9.42 -10.48 0.71
CA LYS A 4 -8.33 -11.33 0.21
C LYS A 4 -7.42 -10.53 -0.71
N LEU A 5 -6.21 -10.27 -0.27
CA LEU A 5 -5.23 -9.53 -1.06
C LEU A 5 -4.89 -10.23 -2.38
N GLY A 6 -5.18 -11.53 -2.51
CA GLY A 6 -4.99 -12.26 -3.76
C GLY A 6 -5.92 -11.83 -4.89
N THR A 7 -7.04 -11.14 -4.58
CA THR A 7 -8.00 -10.68 -5.58
C THR A 7 -7.91 -9.19 -5.89
N MET A 8 -7.19 -8.43 -5.06
CA MET A 8 -7.02 -6.99 -5.24
C MET A 8 -5.65 -6.59 -4.69
N SER A 9 -4.88 -5.83 -5.47
CA SER A 9 -3.59 -5.35 -4.99
C SER A 9 -3.77 -4.31 -3.89
N ILE A 10 -2.75 -4.12 -3.07
CA ILE A 10 -2.77 -3.11 -2.01
C ILE A 10 -2.95 -1.71 -2.60
N PHE A 11 -2.46 -1.48 -3.81
CA PHE A 11 -2.59 -0.20 -4.50
C PHE A 11 -4.04 0.06 -4.93
N GLU A 12 -4.71 -0.95 -5.45
CA GLU A 12 -6.13 -0.87 -5.80
C GLU A 12 -6.99 -0.65 -4.56
N LEU A 13 -6.67 -1.34 -3.48
CA LEU A 13 -7.36 -1.18 -2.20
C LEU A 13 -7.27 0.26 -1.70
N GLY A 14 -6.06 0.82 -1.68
CA GLY A 14 -5.85 2.18 -1.23
C GLY A 14 -6.61 3.20 -2.06
N GLN A 15 -6.60 3.05 -3.37
CA GLN A 15 -7.35 3.93 -4.27
C GLN A 15 -8.86 3.81 -4.06
N PHE A 16 -9.34 2.59 -3.88
CA PHE A 16 -10.77 2.33 -3.64
C PHE A 16 -11.23 3.00 -2.34
N ILE A 17 -10.49 2.79 -1.25
CA ILE A 17 -10.82 3.36 0.05
C ILE A 17 -10.76 4.89 -0.01
N SER A 18 -9.72 5.45 -0.61
CA SER A 18 -9.55 6.89 -0.74
C SER A 18 -10.72 7.51 -1.53
N SER A 19 -11.14 6.87 -2.61
CA SER A 19 -12.28 7.33 -3.40
C SER A 19 -13.57 7.31 -2.62
N LYS A 20 -13.81 6.26 -1.83
CA LYS A 20 -15.00 6.16 -1.00
C LYS A 20 -15.04 7.23 0.08
N LEU A 21 -13.92 7.50 0.72
CA LEU A 21 -13.83 8.55 1.73
C LEU A 21 -14.10 9.92 1.11
N LYS A 22 -13.61 10.14 -0.11
CA LYS A 22 -13.85 11.38 -0.84
C LYS A 22 -15.33 11.55 -1.19
N GLU A 23 -16.00 10.49 -1.61
CA GLU A 23 -17.44 10.50 -1.87
C GLU A 23 -18.24 10.87 -0.62
N ASP A 24 -17.77 10.44 0.55
CA ASP A 24 -18.42 10.71 1.83
C ASP A 24 -18.07 12.08 2.40
N GLY A 25 -17.30 12.90 1.67
CA GLY A 25 -16.94 14.24 2.09
C GLY A 25 -15.85 14.31 3.14
N ILE A 26 -15.10 13.23 3.33
CA ILE A 26 -13.97 13.19 4.27
C ILE A 26 -12.82 14.01 3.68
N THR A 27 -12.21 14.85 4.52
CA THR A 27 -11.09 15.71 4.10
C THR A 27 -9.80 15.43 4.86
N ILE A 28 -9.85 14.54 5.86
CA ILE A 28 -8.70 14.20 6.68
C ILE A 28 -8.22 12.80 6.30
N GLN A 29 -6.91 12.63 6.10
CA GLN A 29 -6.32 11.34 5.78
C GLN A 29 -6.46 10.37 6.96
N SER A 30 -6.94 9.16 6.68
CA SER A 30 -7.04 8.07 7.66
C SER A 30 -5.84 7.13 7.51
N GLU A 31 -5.47 6.46 8.59
CA GLU A 31 -4.44 5.43 8.55
C GLU A 31 -5.08 4.05 8.64
N LEU A 32 -4.56 3.11 7.84
CA LEU A 32 -5.00 1.73 7.84
C LEU A 32 -3.77 0.83 7.96
N ILE A 33 -3.76 -0.04 8.97
CA ILE A 33 -2.67 -1.00 9.15
C ILE A 33 -3.11 -2.34 8.56
N VAL A 34 -2.29 -2.89 7.67
CA VAL A 34 -2.55 -4.17 7.01
C VAL A 34 -1.41 -5.13 7.32
N TYR A 35 -1.73 -6.28 7.87
CA TYR A 35 -0.75 -7.33 8.13
C TYR A 35 -0.74 -8.33 6.98
N VAL A 36 0.43 -8.63 6.49
CA VAL A 36 0.62 -9.52 5.34
C VAL A 36 1.66 -10.59 5.67
N THR A 37 1.72 -11.62 4.84
CA THR A 37 2.77 -12.62 4.94
C THR A 37 4.09 -12.03 4.46
N ARG A 38 5.19 -12.70 4.78
CA ARG A 38 6.51 -12.29 4.32
C ARG A 38 6.60 -12.23 2.80
N GLU A 39 6.01 -13.19 2.10
CA GLU A 39 6.01 -13.22 0.64
C GLU A 39 5.23 -12.05 0.05
N GLU A 40 4.05 -11.77 0.61
CA GLU A 40 3.25 -10.64 0.20
C GLU A 40 3.95 -9.31 0.47
N PHE A 41 4.62 -9.20 1.62
CA PHE A 41 5.39 -8.03 1.98
C PHE A 41 6.48 -7.74 0.95
N LYS A 42 7.25 -8.76 0.58
CA LYS A 42 8.31 -8.64 -0.42
C LYS A 42 7.76 -8.20 -1.78
N LYS A 43 6.63 -8.78 -2.18
CA LYS A 43 6.00 -8.44 -3.45
C LYS A 43 5.52 -7.01 -3.47
N ILE A 44 4.90 -6.55 -2.40
CA ILE A 44 4.45 -5.16 -2.27
C ILE A 44 5.64 -4.21 -2.34
N ASP A 45 6.72 -4.54 -1.64
CA ASP A 45 7.94 -3.75 -1.61
C ASP A 45 8.54 -3.60 -3.01
N GLU A 46 8.64 -4.69 -3.74
CA GLU A 46 9.14 -4.67 -5.13
C GLU A 46 8.22 -3.87 -6.04
N ASP A 47 6.92 -4.06 -5.94
CA ASP A 47 5.95 -3.33 -6.75
C ASP A 47 6.04 -1.82 -6.50
N LEU A 48 6.20 -1.43 -5.24
CA LEU A 48 6.36 -0.03 -4.88
C LEU A 48 7.65 0.54 -5.45
N TYR A 49 8.73 -0.22 -5.38
CA TYR A 49 10.01 0.18 -5.97
C TYR A 49 9.89 0.43 -7.47
N TYR A 50 9.27 -0.50 -8.21
CA TYR A 50 9.10 -0.35 -9.65
C TYR A 50 8.18 0.80 -10.03
N ARG A 51 7.20 1.11 -9.20
CA ARG A 51 6.31 2.25 -9.44
C ARG A 51 7.00 3.59 -9.22
N ASN A 52 7.93 3.66 -8.27
CA ASN A 52 8.55 4.92 -7.84
C ASN A 52 9.97 5.14 -8.36
N ARG A 53 10.60 4.14 -8.94
CA ARG A 53 11.96 4.31 -9.45
C ARG A 53 11.98 5.31 -10.61
N LYS A 54 12.99 6.18 -10.61
CA LYS A 54 13.12 7.22 -11.63
C LYS A 54 13.89 6.75 -12.86
N ASP A 55 14.80 5.78 -12.70
CA ASP A 55 15.55 5.20 -13.80
C ASP A 55 15.98 3.78 -13.45
N GLU A 56 16.54 3.07 -14.44
CA GLU A 56 16.93 1.66 -14.28
C GLU A 56 18.17 1.46 -13.42
N SER A 57 18.94 2.52 -13.18
CA SER A 57 20.16 2.43 -12.37
C SER A 57 19.89 2.51 -10.87
N GLN A 58 18.68 2.88 -10.48
CA GLN A 58 18.31 2.97 -9.07
C GLN A 58 18.22 1.56 -8.46
N GLU A 59 19.01 1.32 -7.40
CA GLU A 59 19.03 0.02 -6.74
C GLU A 59 17.81 -0.20 -5.86
N PHE A 60 17.37 -1.46 -5.81
CA PHE A 60 16.31 -1.88 -4.92
C PHE A 60 16.87 -2.07 -3.51
N ILE A 61 16.34 -1.33 -2.56
CA ILE A 61 16.70 -1.46 -1.14
C ILE A 61 15.48 -2.01 -0.42
N PRO A 62 15.55 -3.26 0.08
CA PRO A 62 14.41 -3.84 0.80
C PRO A 62 14.01 -3.03 2.02
N SER A 63 12.70 -2.85 2.20
CA SER A 63 12.17 -2.20 3.41
C SER A 63 12.20 -3.16 4.59
N GLU A 64 12.40 -2.62 5.78
CA GLU A 64 12.42 -3.40 7.01
C GLU A 64 11.25 -2.99 7.91
N GLY A 65 10.52 -3.99 8.37
CA GLY A 65 9.47 -3.81 9.36
C GLY A 65 8.13 -3.34 8.80
N GLU A 66 8.12 -2.27 8.07
CA GLU A 66 6.87 -1.73 7.54
C GLU A 66 7.07 -0.95 6.23
N ILE A 67 5.99 -0.85 5.47
CA ILE A 67 5.95 -0.07 4.24
C ILE A 67 4.79 0.90 4.35
N ASP A 68 5.05 2.20 4.14
CA ASP A 68 4.01 3.23 4.15
C ASP A 68 3.66 3.61 2.72
N ILE A 69 2.38 3.50 2.39
CA ILE A 69 1.87 3.86 1.07
C ILE A 69 0.81 4.93 1.23
N ASN A 70 1.06 6.11 0.68
CA ASN A 70 0.16 7.25 0.81
C ASN A 70 -0.77 7.37 -0.39
N PHE A 71 -2.06 7.48 -0.09
CA PHE A 71 -3.10 7.84 -1.05
C PHE A 71 -3.70 9.18 -0.63
N GLU A 72 -4.61 9.73 -1.42
CA GLU A 72 -5.16 11.05 -1.13
C GLU A 72 -5.78 11.15 0.28
N LEU A 73 -6.63 10.18 0.64
CA LEU A 73 -7.35 10.20 1.90
C LEU A 73 -7.06 9.01 2.80
N VAL A 74 -6.13 8.16 2.43
CA VAL A 74 -5.74 7.03 3.27
C VAL A 74 -4.23 6.78 3.15
N LYS A 75 -3.62 6.46 4.29
CA LYS A 75 -2.25 5.99 4.34
C LYS A 75 -2.31 4.54 4.79
N ILE A 76 -1.81 3.64 3.95
CA ILE A 76 -1.77 2.23 4.29
C ILE A 76 -0.39 1.89 4.82
N ILE A 77 -0.35 1.34 6.02
CA ILE A 77 0.88 0.89 6.66
C ILE A 77 0.87 -0.64 6.59
N VAL A 78 1.76 -1.20 5.79
CA VAL A 78 1.85 -2.64 5.58
C VAL A 78 2.89 -3.20 6.54
N LYS A 79 2.51 -4.17 7.33
CA LYS A 79 3.39 -4.82 8.30
C LYS A 79 3.45 -6.33 8.04
N GLU A 80 4.62 -6.90 8.24
CA GLU A 80 4.82 -8.33 8.18
C GLU A 80 4.30 -8.98 9.46
N LYS A 81 3.57 -10.09 9.30
CA LYS A 81 3.10 -10.86 10.44
C LYS A 81 4.25 -11.50 11.20
#